data_8730557015fd282506d00baed0c7d2ad
#
_entry.id   8730557015fd282506d00baed0c7d2ad
#
_cell.length_a   1.000
_cell.length_b   1.000
_cell.length_c   1.000
_cell.angle_alpha   90.00
_cell.angle_beta   90.00
_cell.angle_gamma   90.00
#
_symmetry.space_group_name_H-M   'P 1'
#
loop_
_entity.id
_entity.type
_entity.pdbx_description
1 polymer ?
#
loop_
_entity_poly.entity_id
_entity_poly.type
_entity_poly.pdbx_seq_one_letter_code
_entity_poly.pdbx_strand_id
1 'polypeptide(L)'
;MSKERIAYLNGQYLPESEAKISFRDRGFVLGDAIFDTARTFEGKIFRLDDHIDRLYRSLKAVDMDPGLPPEEMKTISQNVVEKNLPLLEEGEDYWVFQRVTRGERAIVGGPQHGSGATVIVECTPPVSYTHLTLPTKRIV
;
A
#
# COMPACT_ATOMS: atom_id res chain seq x y z
N MET A 1 -8.22 -22.45 11.19
CA MET A 1 -8.43 -21.30 10.30
C MET A 1 -7.17 -20.46 10.26
N SER A 2 -6.60 -20.33 9.10
CA SER A 2 -5.46 -19.44 8.96
C SER A 2 -5.96 -18.00 9.08
N LYS A 3 -5.30 -17.25 9.94
CA LYS A 3 -5.57 -15.83 10.09
C LYS A 3 -4.63 -15.09 9.17
N GLU A 4 -5.14 -14.62 8.06
CA GLU A 4 -4.33 -13.81 7.15
C GLU A 4 -4.65 -12.33 7.32
N ARG A 5 -3.68 -11.51 6.94
CA ARG A 5 -3.87 -10.06 7.00
C ARG A 5 -4.91 -9.59 6.01
N ILE A 6 -5.55 -8.49 6.38
CA ILE A 6 -6.52 -7.79 5.53
C ILE A 6 -5.79 -6.65 4.84
N ALA A 7 -6.03 -6.48 3.55
CA ALA A 7 -5.57 -5.35 2.77
C ALA A 7 -6.76 -4.58 2.22
N TYR A 8 -6.53 -3.34 1.84
CA TYR A 8 -7.50 -2.53 1.11
C TYR A 8 -7.12 -2.53 -0.37
N LEU A 9 -8.09 -2.78 -1.23
CA LEU A 9 -7.92 -2.73 -2.68
C LEU A 9 -9.16 -2.12 -3.31
N ASN A 10 -9.01 -0.94 -3.90
CA ASN A 10 -10.05 -0.30 -4.71
C ASN A 10 -11.44 -0.29 -4.08
N GLY A 11 -11.54 0.15 -2.83
CA GLY A 11 -12.82 0.27 -2.13
C GLY A 11 -13.22 -0.92 -1.28
N GLN A 12 -12.43 -1.98 -1.25
CA GLN A 12 -12.76 -3.19 -0.50
C GLN A 12 -11.64 -3.58 0.46
N TYR A 13 -12.03 -4.06 1.64
CA TYR A 13 -11.10 -4.69 2.57
C TYR A 13 -11.17 -6.19 2.33
N LEU A 14 -10.07 -6.80 1.95
CA LEU A 14 -10.00 -8.20 1.52
C LEU A 14 -8.86 -8.93 2.25
N PRO A 15 -9.00 -10.25 2.46
CA PRO A 15 -7.83 -11.05 2.81
C PRO A 15 -6.74 -10.90 1.75
N GLU A 16 -5.48 -10.84 2.15
CA GLU A 16 -4.37 -10.62 1.20
C GLU A 16 -4.38 -11.62 0.05
N SER A 17 -4.76 -12.87 0.30
CA SER A 17 -4.82 -13.89 -0.75
C SER A 17 -5.86 -13.59 -1.83
N GLU A 18 -6.83 -12.74 -1.53
CA GLU A 18 -7.86 -12.34 -2.50
C GLU A 18 -7.58 -10.98 -3.13
N ALA A 19 -6.58 -10.25 -2.65
CA ALA A 19 -6.22 -8.94 -3.16
C ALA A 19 -5.32 -9.12 -4.39
N LYS A 20 -5.91 -8.98 -5.56
CA LYS A 20 -5.25 -9.21 -6.84
C LYS A 20 -5.47 -8.04 -7.77
N ILE A 21 -4.47 -7.73 -8.56
CA ILE A 21 -4.56 -6.69 -9.59
C ILE A 21 -4.46 -7.34 -10.97
N SER A 22 -5.01 -6.64 -11.96
CA SER A 22 -4.90 -7.07 -13.34
C SER A 22 -3.44 -7.03 -13.81
N PHE A 23 -3.03 -7.98 -14.66
CA PHE A 23 -1.70 -7.94 -15.25
C PHE A 23 -1.54 -6.77 -16.23
N ARG A 24 -2.64 -6.10 -16.59
CA ARG A 24 -2.62 -4.92 -17.46
C ARG A 24 -2.52 -3.62 -16.69
N ASP A 25 -2.45 -3.70 -15.36
CA ASP A 25 -2.23 -2.54 -14.53
C ASP A 25 -0.89 -1.89 -14.90
N ARG A 26 -0.91 -0.58 -15.13
CA ARG A 26 0.29 0.15 -15.54
C ARG A 26 1.36 0.18 -14.47
N GLY A 27 0.97 0.01 -13.22
CA GLY A 27 1.94 -0.18 -12.14
C GLY A 27 2.76 -1.43 -12.32
N PHE A 28 2.14 -2.51 -12.76
CA PHE A 28 2.83 -3.75 -13.05
C PHE A 28 3.59 -3.68 -14.38
N VAL A 29 2.95 -3.20 -15.43
CA VAL A 29 3.52 -3.23 -16.79
C VAL A 29 4.64 -2.21 -16.97
N LEU A 30 4.48 -1.01 -16.40
CA LEU A 30 5.36 0.14 -16.65
C LEU A 30 6.04 0.69 -15.41
N GLY A 31 5.70 0.18 -14.22
CA GLY A 31 6.15 0.79 -12.99
C GLY A 31 5.53 2.17 -12.73
N ASP A 32 4.39 2.46 -13.36
CA ASP A 32 3.73 3.76 -13.22
C ASP A 32 2.91 3.77 -11.92
N ALA A 33 3.62 4.01 -10.84
CA ALA A 33 3.06 3.92 -9.49
C ALA A 33 3.79 4.87 -8.54
N ILE A 34 3.07 5.29 -7.53
CA ILE A 34 3.60 6.09 -6.42
C ILE A 34 3.27 5.35 -5.13
N PHE A 35 4.17 5.36 -4.17
CA PHE A 35 3.89 4.79 -2.87
C PHE A 35 4.53 5.61 -1.76
N ASP A 36 4.01 5.41 -0.56
CA ASP A 36 4.63 5.91 0.66
C ASP A 36 4.60 4.79 1.71
N THR A 37 5.52 4.85 2.65
CA THR A 37 5.62 3.86 3.72
C THR A 37 5.69 4.56 5.05
N ALA A 38 4.77 4.22 5.94
CA ALA A 38 4.78 4.65 7.32
C ALA A 38 5.01 3.42 8.22
N ARG A 39 5.12 3.65 9.51
CA ARG A 39 5.19 2.54 10.47
C ARG A 39 4.31 2.85 11.66
N THR A 40 3.95 1.81 12.40
CA THR A 40 3.26 1.97 13.68
C THR A 40 4.24 1.97 14.83
N PHE A 41 3.81 2.58 15.92
CA PHE A 41 4.40 2.42 17.25
C PHE A 41 3.23 2.14 18.18
N GLU A 42 3.24 0.99 18.82
CA GLU A 42 2.18 0.55 19.72
C GLU A 42 0.79 0.64 19.07
N GLY A 43 0.70 0.19 17.83
CA GLY A 43 -0.55 0.12 17.09
C GLY A 43 -1.01 1.42 16.45
N LYS A 44 -0.25 2.49 16.58
CA LYS A 44 -0.61 3.78 15.99
C LYS A 44 0.38 4.17 14.90
N ILE A 45 -0.13 4.61 13.76
CA ILE A 45 0.72 5.03 12.64
C ILE A 45 1.43 6.33 13.01
N PHE A 46 2.75 6.32 12.95
CA PHE A 46 3.56 7.48 13.29
C PHE A 46 3.55 8.49 12.15
N ARG A 47 3.17 9.74 12.47
CA ARG A 47 3.17 10.87 11.54
C ARG A 47 2.41 10.58 10.24
N LEU A 48 1.24 9.97 10.37
CA LEU A 48 0.42 9.61 9.21
C LEU A 48 0.13 10.82 8.32
N ASP A 49 -0.19 11.97 8.91
CA ASP A 49 -0.51 13.18 8.14
C ASP A 49 0.64 13.57 7.22
N ASP A 50 1.87 13.52 7.71
CA ASP A 50 3.04 13.88 6.90
C ASP A 50 3.25 12.90 5.76
N HIS A 51 3.04 11.60 6.01
CA HIS A 51 3.16 10.58 4.98
C HIS A 51 2.10 10.75 3.88
N ILE A 52 0.88 11.02 4.28
CA ILE A 52 -0.21 11.23 3.30
C ILE A 52 0.02 12.53 2.52
N ASP A 53 0.46 13.59 3.18
CA ASP A 53 0.80 14.84 2.49
C ASP A 53 1.88 14.60 1.44
N ARG A 54 2.91 13.84 1.76
CA ARG A 54 3.98 13.53 0.82
C ARG A 54 3.47 12.65 -0.33
N LEU A 55 2.66 11.64 -0.02
CA LEU A 55 2.04 10.80 -1.04
C LEU A 55 1.26 11.64 -2.06
N TYR A 56 0.41 12.56 -1.55
CA TYR A 56 -0.42 13.36 -2.45
C TYR A 56 0.37 14.42 -3.21
N ARG A 57 1.46 14.94 -2.65
CA ARG A 57 2.37 15.79 -3.42
C ARG A 57 3.00 15.02 -4.57
N SER A 58 3.41 13.79 -4.32
CA SER A 58 3.99 12.94 -5.36
C SER A 58 2.97 12.59 -6.44
N LEU A 59 1.73 12.26 -6.03
CA LEU A 59 0.65 11.98 -6.97
C LEU A 59 0.37 13.18 -7.88
N LYS A 60 0.34 14.38 -7.30
CA LYS A 60 0.12 15.61 -8.06
C LYS A 60 1.26 15.86 -9.03
N ALA A 61 2.50 15.60 -8.62
CA ALA A 61 3.67 15.83 -9.45
C ALA A 61 3.66 14.97 -10.73
N VAL A 62 3.06 13.78 -10.68
CA VAL A 62 2.97 12.89 -11.84
C VAL A 62 1.57 12.88 -12.45
N ASP A 63 0.71 13.79 -12.02
CA ASP A 63 -0.67 13.93 -12.50
C ASP A 63 -1.44 12.61 -12.40
N MET A 64 -1.42 12.02 -11.22
CA MET A 64 -2.12 10.76 -10.93
C MET A 64 -3.18 11.01 -9.87
N ASP A 65 -4.44 10.76 -10.22
CA ASP A 65 -5.58 10.95 -9.33
C ASP A 65 -5.96 9.61 -8.71
N PRO A 66 -5.81 9.45 -7.38
CA PRO A 66 -6.19 8.20 -6.74
C PRO A 66 -7.70 7.99 -6.62
N GLY A 67 -8.51 9.02 -6.93
CA GLY A 67 -9.95 8.93 -6.88
C GLY A 67 -10.54 9.07 -5.48
N LEU A 68 -9.73 9.43 -4.50
CA LEU A 68 -10.19 9.66 -3.13
C LEU A 68 -9.34 10.76 -2.48
N PRO A 69 -9.93 11.54 -1.54
CA PRO A 69 -9.21 12.63 -0.91
C PRO A 69 -8.23 12.14 0.16
N PRO A 70 -7.26 12.99 0.56
CA PRO A 70 -6.27 12.61 1.58
C PRO A 70 -6.88 12.12 2.88
N GLU A 71 -7.96 12.73 3.35
CA GLU A 71 -8.60 12.32 4.60
C GLU A 71 -9.12 10.88 4.54
N GLU A 72 -9.65 10.48 3.39
CA GLU A 72 -10.10 9.11 3.20
C GLU A 72 -8.94 8.13 3.17
N MET A 73 -7.83 8.51 2.54
CA MET A 73 -6.61 7.68 2.54
C MET A 73 -6.09 7.47 3.96
N LYS A 74 -6.14 8.49 4.80
CA LYS A 74 -5.76 8.38 6.22
C LYS A 74 -6.66 7.38 6.94
N THR A 75 -7.97 7.50 6.75
CA THR A 75 -8.94 6.61 7.38
C THR A 75 -8.73 5.16 6.95
N ILE A 76 -8.51 4.94 5.66
CA ILE A 76 -8.24 3.60 5.12
C ILE A 76 -6.97 3.02 5.74
N SER A 77 -5.92 3.83 5.84
CA SER A 77 -4.65 3.39 6.43
C SER A 77 -4.82 2.97 7.89
N GLN A 78 -5.56 3.77 8.65
CA GLN A 78 -5.87 3.45 10.04
C GLN A 78 -6.71 2.18 10.16
N ASN A 79 -7.72 2.03 9.30
CA ASN A 79 -8.59 0.86 9.30
C ASN A 79 -7.81 -0.43 8.96
N VAL A 80 -6.89 -0.37 8.01
CA VAL A 80 -6.06 -1.53 7.67
C VAL A 80 -5.22 -1.95 8.86
N VAL A 81 -4.58 -1.01 9.53
CA VAL A 81 -3.80 -1.33 10.74
C VAL A 81 -4.69 -1.92 11.82
N GLU A 82 -5.83 -1.28 12.09
CA GLU A 82 -6.73 -1.70 13.15
C GLU A 82 -7.23 -3.13 12.91
N LYS A 83 -7.60 -3.45 11.68
CA LYS A 83 -8.07 -4.81 11.34
C LYS A 83 -6.99 -5.87 11.50
N ASN A 84 -5.73 -5.48 11.48
CA ASN A 84 -4.61 -6.41 11.55
C ASN A 84 -3.90 -6.41 12.91
N LEU A 85 -4.30 -5.56 13.84
CA LEU A 85 -3.71 -5.54 15.19
C LEU A 85 -3.79 -6.91 15.88
N PRO A 86 -4.90 -7.67 15.78
CA PRO A 86 -4.98 -8.97 16.42
C PRO A 86 -3.93 -9.98 15.95
N LEU A 87 -3.30 -9.75 14.82
CA LEU A 87 -2.28 -10.65 14.27
C LEU A 87 -0.86 -10.30 14.71
N LEU A 88 -0.67 -9.16 15.36
CA LEU A 88 0.64 -8.79 15.90
C LEU A 88 0.91 -9.51 17.20
N GLU A 89 2.15 -9.92 17.35
CA GLU A 89 2.64 -10.41 18.63
C GLU A 89 3.09 -9.23 19.47
N GLU A 90 3.26 -9.49 20.77
CA GLU A 90 3.68 -8.44 21.70
C GLU A 90 5.01 -7.84 21.27
N GLY A 91 5.08 -6.53 21.26
CA GLY A 91 6.30 -5.79 20.89
C GLY A 91 6.51 -5.60 19.39
N GLU A 92 5.63 -6.15 18.58
CA GLU A 92 5.71 -5.97 17.15
C GLU A 92 4.98 -4.73 16.67
N ASP A 93 5.39 -4.24 15.52
CA ASP A 93 4.75 -3.14 14.81
C ASP A 93 4.56 -3.50 13.34
N TYR A 94 3.85 -2.62 12.62
CA TYR A 94 3.64 -2.78 11.18
C TYR A 94 4.36 -1.69 10.40
N TRP A 95 4.85 -2.05 9.22
CA TRP A 95 5.02 -1.11 8.14
C TRP A 95 3.69 -1.00 7.40
N VAL A 96 3.33 0.21 7.02
CA VAL A 96 2.05 0.51 6.38
C VAL A 96 2.35 1.15 5.03
N PHE A 97 1.87 0.52 3.97
CA PHE A 97 2.15 0.95 2.60
C PHE A 97 0.88 1.46 1.95
N GLN A 98 0.98 2.65 1.37
CA GLN A 98 -0.04 3.15 0.46
C GLN A 98 0.57 3.11 -0.94
N ARG A 99 -0.04 2.38 -1.85
CA ARG A 99 0.40 2.28 -3.24
C ARG A 99 -0.72 2.70 -4.16
N VAL A 100 -0.38 3.57 -5.11
CA VAL A 100 -1.33 4.03 -6.12
C VAL A 100 -0.69 3.83 -7.48
N THR A 101 -1.38 3.14 -8.37
CA THR A 101 -0.96 3.01 -9.76
C THR A 101 -1.88 3.83 -10.65
N ARG A 102 -1.46 4.06 -11.90
CA ARG A 102 -2.33 4.74 -12.86
C ARG A 102 -3.49 3.88 -13.35
N GLY A 103 -3.53 2.62 -12.92
CA GLY A 103 -4.62 1.70 -13.25
C GLY A 103 -4.43 0.97 -14.57
N GLU A 104 -5.47 0.26 -14.97
CA GLU A 104 -5.42 -0.51 -16.21
C GLU A 104 -5.39 0.38 -17.44
N ARG A 105 -4.63 -0.08 -18.42
CA ARG A 105 -4.61 0.56 -19.72
C ARG A 105 -5.79 0.09 -20.54
N ALA A 106 -6.51 1.04 -21.16
CA ALA A 106 -7.56 0.69 -22.09
C ALA A 106 -6.98 -0.06 -23.28
N ILE A 107 -7.67 -1.10 -23.72
CA ILE A 107 -7.27 -1.89 -24.88
C ILE A 107 -8.11 -1.43 -26.06
N VAL A 108 -7.46 -1.15 -27.17
CA VAL A 108 -8.16 -0.82 -28.42
C VAL A 108 -9.02 -2.01 -28.83
N GLY A 109 -10.33 -1.80 -28.97
CA GLY A 109 -11.28 -2.86 -29.33
C GLY A 109 -11.72 -3.74 -28.17
N GLY A 110 -11.21 -3.52 -26.97
CA GLY A 110 -11.63 -4.23 -25.76
C GLY A 110 -12.64 -3.43 -24.95
N PRO A 111 -13.11 -4.00 -23.83
CA PRO A 111 -13.99 -3.26 -22.94
C PRO A 111 -13.28 -2.00 -22.46
N GLN A 112 -13.96 -0.88 -22.60
CA GLN A 112 -13.49 0.40 -22.09
C GLN A 112 -13.80 0.44 -20.59
N HIS A 113 -13.08 -0.32 -19.81
CA HIS A 113 -13.18 -0.18 -18.37
C HIS A 113 -12.48 1.11 -18.01
N GLY A 114 -13.28 2.06 -17.58
CA GLY A 114 -12.78 3.31 -17.08
C GLY A 114 -11.77 3.02 -16.01
N SER A 115 -10.57 3.15 -16.37
CA SER A 115 -9.46 2.77 -15.53
C SER A 115 -9.11 3.95 -14.66
N GLY A 116 -9.80 4.05 -13.55
CA GLY A 116 -9.30 4.84 -12.46
C GLY A 116 -8.02 4.21 -11.91
N ALA A 117 -7.35 4.95 -11.06
CA ALA A 117 -6.15 4.46 -10.39
C ALA A 117 -6.47 3.19 -9.58
N THR A 118 -5.48 2.34 -9.43
CA THR A 118 -5.52 1.23 -8.48
C THR A 118 -4.95 1.72 -7.17
N VAL A 119 -5.70 1.56 -6.10
CA VAL A 119 -5.27 1.98 -4.76
C VAL A 119 -5.17 0.75 -3.85
N ILE A 120 -4.01 0.55 -3.28
CA ILE A 120 -3.74 -0.56 -2.37
C ILE A 120 -3.18 0.01 -1.07
N VAL A 121 -3.73 -0.44 0.05
CA VAL A 121 -3.16 -0.15 1.36
C VAL A 121 -3.00 -1.48 2.10
N GLU A 122 -1.79 -1.73 2.57
CA GLU A 122 -1.48 -2.96 3.27
C GLU A 122 -0.51 -2.71 4.40
N CYS A 123 -0.37 -3.67 5.29
CA CYS A 123 0.64 -3.59 6.34
C CYS A 123 1.32 -4.94 6.52
N THR A 124 2.60 -4.90 6.86
CA THR A 124 3.39 -6.11 7.16
C THR A 124 4.29 -5.85 8.35
N PRO A 125 4.57 -6.87 9.17
CA PRO A 125 5.57 -6.69 10.22
C PRO A 125 6.94 -6.43 9.60
N PRO A 126 7.76 -5.54 10.20
CA PRO A 126 9.13 -5.37 9.74
C PRO A 126 9.90 -6.67 9.91
N VAL A 127 10.68 -7.02 8.90
CA VAL A 127 11.52 -8.20 8.97
C VAL A 127 12.81 -7.84 9.70
N SER A 128 13.23 -8.70 10.64
CA SER A 128 14.52 -8.52 11.28
C SER A 128 15.63 -8.91 10.31
N TYR A 129 16.49 -7.94 10.01
CA TYR A 129 17.62 -8.16 9.09
C TYR A 129 18.95 -8.32 9.82
N THR A 130 18.92 -8.59 11.10
CA THR A 130 20.14 -8.66 11.91
C THR A 130 21.18 -9.59 11.28
N HIS A 131 20.77 -10.74 10.81
CA HIS A 131 21.65 -11.72 10.17
C HIS A 131 21.99 -11.37 8.72
N LEU A 132 21.29 -10.40 8.12
CA LEU A 132 21.51 -10.01 6.73
C LEU A 132 22.38 -8.78 6.57
N THR A 133 22.78 -8.14 7.66
CA THR A 133 23.60 -6.93 7.58
C THR A 133 25.05 -7.21 7.21
N LEU A 134 25.55 -8.37 7.57
CA LEU A 134 26.94 -8.72 7.31
C LEU A 134 27.32 -8.78 5.83
N PRO A 135 26.53 -9.46 4.98
CA PRO A 135 26.83 -9.49 3.55
C PRO A 135 26.90 -8.12 2.92
N THR A 136 26.04 -7.22 3.38
CA THR A 136 25.96 -5.86 2.83
C THR A 136 27.26 -5.10 3.05
N LYS A 137 27.90 -5.30 4.17
CA LYS A 137 29.14 -4.62 4.51
C LYS A 137 30.32 -5.04 3.63
N ARG A 138 30.21 -6.18 3.00
CA ARG A 138 31.29 -6.73 2.18
C ARG A 138 31.30 -6.22 0.77
N ILE A 139 30.19 -5.68 0.33
CA ILE A 139 30.03 -5.21 -1.04
C ILE A 139 30.68 -3.85 -1.23
N VAL A 140 30.91 -3.15 -0.17
CA VAL A 140 31.49 -1.82 -0.21
C VAL A 140 33.00 -1.88 -0.44
#